data_dd3da67c2df0ec842053e5d977090a8a
#
_entry.id   dd3da67c2df0ec842053e5d977090a8a
#
_cell.length_a   1.000
_cell.length_b   1.000
_cell.length_c   1.000
_cell.angle_alpha   90.00
_cell.angle_beta   90.00
_cell.angle_gamma   90.00
#
_symmetry.space_group_name_H-M   'P 1'
#
loop_
_entity.id
_entity.type
_entity.pdbx_description
1 polymer ?
#
loop_
_entity_poly.entity_id
_entity_poly.type
_entity_poly.pdbx_seq_one_letter_code
_entity_poly.pdbx_strand_id
1 'polypeptide(L)'
;DSKEIRAILWDFGGVFTSSPFDAFNILEKQLGAPLDFIRGVNAVNPTENAWAKFESSAVSLEEFDELIAAESEQMGHRINGKDVVAVLSGNLRPRMVETLKRCKSHYRVACITNNVKAGHGPSMTRDPAKANAVAEVMQLFDQVIESCLRSERRF
;
A
#
# COMPACT_ATOMS: atom_id res chain seq x y z
N ASP A 1 10.31 -24.30 27.23
CA ASP A 1 10.55 -24.53 25.80
C ASP A 1 10.66 -23.18 25.08
N SER A 2 11.88 -22.72 24.84
CA SER A 2 12.10 -21.54 23.97
C SER A 2 11.75 -21.97 22.55
N LYS A 3 10.64 -21.45 22.02
CA LYS A 3 10.28 -21.67 20.62
C LYS A 3 11.32 -20.96 19.75
N GLU A 4 12.07 -21.74 19.00
CA GLU A 4 13.07 -21.23 18.07
C GLU A 4 12.37 -20.49 16.90
N ILE A 5 12.75 -19.24 16.68
CA ILE A 5 12.27 -18.48 15.51
C ILE A 5 13.00 -19.00 14.28
N ARG A 6 12.28 -19.48 13.27
CA ARG A 6 12.83 -20.04 12.02
C ARG A 6 12.58 -19.20 10.81
N ALA A 7 11.55 -18.34 10.86
CA ALA A 7 11.14 -17.50 9.74
C ALA A 7 10.62 -16.15 10.22
N ILE A 8 10.78 -15.15 9.39
CA ILE A 8 10.23 -13.79 9.60
C ILE A 8 9.36 -13.47 8.42
N LEU A 9 8.12 -13.05 8.74
CA LEU A 9 7.15 -12.56 7.78
C LEU A 9 7.13 -11.03 7.83
N TRP A 10 7.27 -10.40 6.66
CA TRP A 10 7.34 -8.96 6.51
C TRP A 10 6.13 -8.43 5.75
N ASP A 11 5.60 -7.30 6.17
CA ASP A 11 4.81 -6.45 5.28
C ASP A 11 5.76 -5.63 4.41
N PHE A 12 5.27 -5.06 3.30
CA PHE A 12 6.10 -4.28 2.39
C PHE A 12 5.81 -2.78 2.49
N GLY A 13 4.57 -2.37 2.21
CA GLY A 13 4.18 -0.96 2.20
C GLY A 13 4.28 -0.31 3.57
N GLY A 14 4.97 0.84 3.65
CA GLY A 14 5.21 1.52 4.93
C GLY A 14 6.29 0.88 5.81
N VAL A 15 6.74 -0.34 5.49
CA VAL A 15 7.87 -1.03 6.15
C VAL A 15 9.15 -0.84 5.34
N PHE A 16 9.17 -1.31 4.10
CA PHE A 16 10.30 -1.14 3.18
C PHE A 16 10.22 0.14 2.35
N THR A 17 9.04 0.75 2.29
CA THR A 17 8.80 2.05 1.66
C THR A 17 8.47 3.11 2.70
N SER A 18 8.58 4.39 2.31
CA SER A 18 8.02 5.48 3.10
C SER A 18 6.53 5.28 3.36
N SER A 19 6.04 5.84 4.47
CA SER A 19 4.63 5.71 4.84
C SER A 19 3.73 6.38 3.80
N PRO A 20 2.68 5.70 3.30
CA PRO A 20 1.68 6.33 2.44
C PRO A 20 0.97 7.50 3.15
N PHE A 21 0.87 7.49 4.47
CA PHE A 21 0.25 8.58 5.23
C PHE A 21 1.05 9.88 5.15
N ASP A 22 2.38 9.80 5.16
CA ASP A 22 3.23 10.99 4.97
C ASP A 22 3.03 11.56 3.56
N ALA A 23 2.91 10.70 2.55
CA ALA A 23 2.61 11.10 1.18
C ALA A 23 1.20 11.72 1.05
N PHE A 24 0.20 11.18 1.74
CA PHE A 24 -1.14 11.77 1.80
C PHE A 24 -1.11 13.16 2.44
N ASN A 25 -0.37 13.36 3.52
CA ASN A 25 -0.27 14.66 4.17
C ASN A 25 0.39 15.71 3.27
N ILE A 26 1.36 15.31 2.44
CA ILE A 26 1.97 16.20 1.43
C ILE A 26 0.93 16.55 0.34
N LEU A 27 0.19 15.57 -0.16
CA LEU A 27 -0.86 15.77 -1.16
C LEU A 27 -1.97 16.68 -0.62
N GLU A 28 -2.45 16.44 0.59
CA GLU A 28 -3.45 17.26 1.29
C GLU A 28 -3.01 18.73 1.35
N LYS A 29 -1.76 18.97 1.74
CA LYS A 29 -1.21 20.33 1.77
C LYS A 29 -1.19 20.99 0.39
N GLN A 30 -0.85 20.24 -0.66
CA GLN A 30 -0.85 20.74 -2.04
C GLN A 30 -2.23 21.10 -2.53
N LEU A 31 -3.25 20.35 -2.11
CA LEU A 31 -4.65 20.51 -2.49
C LEU A 31 -5.41 21.50 -1.57
N GLY A 32 -4.78 21.99 -0.51
CA GLY A 32 -5.42 22.87 0.47
C GLY A 32 -6.44 22.15 1.37
N ALA A 33 -6.34 20.84 1.47
CA ALA A 33 -7.18 20.03 2.35
C ALA A 33 -6.60 19.99 3.78
N PRO A 34 -7.43 19.74 4.81
CA PRO A 34 -6.97 19.55 6.18
C PRO A 34 -6.00 18.39 6.32
N LEU A 35 -5.12 18.45 7.33
CA LEU A 35 -4.23 17.35 7.68
C LEU A 35 -5.04 16.09 8.02
N ASP A 36 -4.56 14.93 7.57
CA ASP A 36 -5.21 13.62 7.75
C ASP A 36 -6.61 13.50 7.12
N PHE A 37 -6.96 14.38 6.21
CA PHE A 37 -8.27 14.40 5.54
C PHE A 37 -8.53 13.11 4.75
N ILE A 38 -7.58 12.63 3.96
CA ILE A 38 -7.71 11.38 3.18
C ILE A 38 -7.92 10.19 4.12
N ARG A 39 -7.20 10.14 5.24
CA ARG A 39 -7.40 9.12 6.27
C ARG A 39 -8.80 9.21 6.88
N GLY A 40 -9.30 10.42 7.11
CA GLY A 40 -10.64 10.65 7.59
C GLY A 40 -11.71 10.13 6.62
N VAL A 41 -11.57 10.41 5.32
CA VAL A 41 -12.47 9.88 4.28
C VAL A 41 -12.45 8.34 4.29
N ASN A 42 -11.27 7.73 4.33
CA ASN A 42 -11.11 6.28 4.33
C ASN A 42 -11.58 5.59 5.63
N ALA A 43 -11.75 6.36 6.71
CA ALA A 43 -12.28 5.84 7.97
C ALA A 43 -13.81 5.77 8.01
N VAL A 44 -14.51 6.45 7.08
CA VAL A 44 -15.97 6.39 6.97
C VAL A 44 -16.36 5.11 6.23
N ASN A 45 -17.25 4.29 6.81
CA ASN A 45 -17.69 3.01 6.23
C ASN A 45 -16.52 2.13 5.74
N PRO A 46 -15.56 1.79 6.58
CA PRO A 46 -14.25 1.25 6.17
C PRO A 46 -14.33 -0.10 5.45
N THR A 47 -15.49 -0.76 5.45
CA THR A 47 -15.72 -2.04 4.76
C THR A 47 -16.38 -1.89 3.38
N GLU A 48 -16.96 -0.73 3.07
CA GLU A 48 -17.79 -0.53 1.88
C GLU A 48 -17.47 0.77 1.11
N ASN A 49 -16.57 1.59 1.61
CA ASN A 49 -16.18 2.84 0.98
C ASN A 49 -15.39 2.62 -0.32
N ALA A 50 -15.10 3.70 -1.02
CA ALA A 50 -14.32 3.67 -2.27
C ALA A 50 -12.97 2.95 -2.09
N TRP A 51 -12.28 3.23 -0.99
CA TRP A 51 -10.99 2.62 -0.68
C TRP A 51 -11.08 1.11 -0.52
N ALA A 52 -12.04 0.61 0.27
CA ALA A 52 -12.25 -0.82 0.47
C ALA A 52 -12.58 -1.56 -0.83
N LYS A 53 -13.40 -0.95 -1.69
CA LYS A 53 -13.73 -1.48 -3.02
C LYS A 53 -12.51 -1.53 -3.92
N PHE A 54 -11.66 -0.51 -3.89
CA PHE A 54 -10.45 -0.46 -4.69
C PHE A 54 -9.41 -1.49 -4.21
N GLU A 55 -9.15 -1.59 -2.91
CA GLU A 55 -8.24 -2.59 -2.34
C GLU A 55 -8.69 -4.03 -2.64
N SER A 56 -9.99 -4.30 -2.61
CA SER A 56 -10.54 -5.61 -2.96
C SER A 56 -10.60 -5.87 -4.47
N SER A 57 -10.15 -4.91 -5.30
CA SER A 57 -10.27 -4.96 -6.76
C SER A 57 -11.71 -5.10 -7.27
N ALA A 58 -12.68 -4.63 -6.49
CA ALA A 58 -14.09 -4.62 -6.87
C ALA A 58 -14.43 -3.49 -7.85
N VAL A 59 -13.60 -2.48 -7.94
CA VAL A 59 -13.74 -1.34 -8.85
C VAL A 59 -12.42 -1.06 -9.58
N SER A 60 -12.53 -0.45 -10.78
CA SER A 60 -11.40 0.03 -11.54
C SER A 60 -10.81 1.31 -10.95
N LEU A 61 -9.66 1.77 -11.45
CA LEU A 61 -9.07 3.05 -11.05
C LEU A 61 -10.01 4.23 -11.39
N GLU A 62 -10.66 4.17 -12.55
CA GLU A 62 -11.59 5.19 -13.00
C GLU A 62 -12.82 5.27 -12.08
N GLU A 63 -13.40 4.12 -11.74
CA GLU A 63 -14.52 4.04 -10.79
C GLU A 63 -14.12 4.49 -9.38
N PHE A 64 -12.92 4.10 -8.92
CA PHE A 64 -12.38 4.56 -7.66
C PHE A 64 -12.19 6.09 -7.63
N ASP A 65 -11.68 6.67 -8.73
CA ASP A 65 -11.49 8.12 -8.86
C ASP A 65 -12.81 8.90 -8.66
N GLU A 66 -13.88 8.41 -9.26
CA GLU A 66 -15.22 9.00 -9.13
C GLU A 66 -15.81 8.82 -7.72
N LEU A 67 -15.69 7.61 -7.16
CA LEU A 67 -16.26 7.29 -5.85
C LEU A 67 -15.59 8.08 -4.71
N ILE A 68 -14.26 8.08 -4.65
CA ILE A 68 -13.54 8.80 -3.58
C ILE A 68 -13.70 10.32 -3.74
N ALA A 69 -13.80 10.81 -4.99
CA ALA A 69 -14.10 12.22 -5.23
C ALA A 69 -15.47 12.63 -4.66
N ALA A 70 -16.49 11.79 -4.84
CA ALA A 70 -17.81 12.03 -4.27
C ALA A 70 -17.82 11.94 -2.74
N GLU A 71 -17.17 10.93 -2.16
CA GLU A 71 -17.06 10.75 -0.70
C GLU A 71 -16.31 11.92 -0.05
N SER A 72 -15.19 12.34 -0.62
CA SER A 72 -14.38 13.43 -0.10
C SER A 72 -15.06 14.79 -0.24
N GLU A 73 -15.80 15.02 -1.34
CA GLU A 73 -16.58 16.24 -1.55
C GLU A 73 -17.67 16.41 -0.49
N GLN A 74 -18.33 15.33 -0.08
CA GLN A 74 -19.30 15.34 1.02
C GLN A 74 -18.69 15.77 2.36
N MET A 75 -17.39 15.56 2.53
CA MET A 75 -16.62 15.97 3.71
C MET A 75 -15.98 17.37 3.57
N GLY A 76 -16.21 18.05 2.46
CA GLY A 76 -15.83 19.45 2.25
C GLY A 76 -14.64 19.71 1.33
N HIS A 77 -13.92 18.67 0.86
CA HIS A 77 -12.81 18.81 -0.09
C HIS A 77 -12.85 17.69 -1.10
N ARG A 78 -12.90 18.02 -2.38
CA ARG A 78 -12.83 17.04 -3.46
C ARG A 78 -11.38 16.56 -3.66
N ILE A 79 -11.15 15.27 -3.49
CA ILE A 79 -9.87 14.61 -3.74
C ILE A 79 -10.05 13.60 -4.88
N ASN A 80 -9.17 13.66 -5.89
CA ASN A 80 -9.20 12.70 -6.98
C ASN A 80 -8.47 11.41 -6.59
N GLY A 81 -9.05 10.26 -6.88
CA GLY A 81 -8.48 8.96 -6.55
C GLY A 81 -7.17 8.69 -7.28
N LYS A 82 -7.03 9.17 -8.51
CA LYS A 82 -5.78 9.08 -9.29
C LYS A 82 -4.61 9.77 -8.61
N ASP A 83 -4.85 10.92 -7.96
CA ASP A 83 -3.82 11.64 -7.20
C ASP A 83 -3.43 10.86 -5.94
N VAL A 84 -4.41 10.27 -5.25
CA VAL A 84 -4.17 9.41 -4.07
C VAL A 84 -3.33 8.19 -4.45
N VAL A 85 -3.70 7.50 -5.53
CA VAL A 85 -2.98 6.31 -5.99
C VAL A 85 -1.56 6.65 -6.46
N ALA A 86 -1.37 7.81 -7.09
CA ALA A 86 -0.05 8.23 -7.57
C ALA A 86 0.99 8.39 -6.45
N VAL A 87 0.55 8.69 -5.22
CA VAL A 87 1.47 8.86 -4.07
C VAL A 87 1.70 7.59 -3.25
N LEU A 88 1.01 6.48 -3.56
CA LEU A 88 1.11 5.22 -2.81
C LEU A 88 2.47 4.53 -2.95
N SER A 89 3.17 4.71 -4.06
CA SER A 89 4.38 3.93 -4.39
C SER A 89 5.59 4.23 -3.51
N GLY A 90 5.59 5.30 -2.71
CA GLY A 90 6.62 5.62 -1.74
C GLY A 90 8.08 5.47 -2.21
N ASN A 91 9.04 5.79 -1.36
CA ASN A 91 10.46 5.55 -1.60
C ASN A 91 10.96 4.41 -0.72
N LEU A 92 11.85 3.57 -1.26
CA LEU A 92 12.48 2.51 -0.48
C LEU A 92 13.27 3.09 0.71
N ARG A 93 13.22 2.38 1.83
CA ARG A 93 13.95 2.68 3.06
C ARG A 93 15.23 1.82 3.10
N PRO A 94 16.42 2.38 2.80
CA PRO A 94 17.66 1.60 2.67
C PRO A 94 17.99 0.81 3.95
N ARG A 95 17.74 1.39 5.12
CA ARG A 95 17.97 0.70 6.41
C ARG A 95 17.13 -0.55 6.58
N MET A 96 15.90 -0.55 6.08
CA MET A 96 15.03 -1.74 6.15
C MET A 96 15.50 -2.82 5.19
N VAL A 97 15.95 -2.45 4.00
CA VAL A 97 16.54 -3.39 3.04
C VAL A 97 17.80 -4.05 3.63
N GLU A 98 18.65 -3.28 4.29
CA GLU A 98 19.83 -3.80 4.95
C GLU A 98 19.47 -4.73 6.12
N THR A 99 18.46 -4.38 6.90
CA THR A 99 17.93 -5.26 7.97
C THR A 99 17.42 -6.58 7.41
N LEU A 100 16.68 -6.54 6.28
CA LEU A 100 16.21 -7.75 5.59
C LEU A 100 17.38 -8.65 5.19
N LYS A 101 18.44 -8.11 4.59
CA LYS A 101 19.64 -8.88 4.21
C LYS A 101 20.29 -9.54 5.42
N ARG A 102 20.39 -8.86 6.54
CA ARG A 102 20.90 -9.40 7.79
C ARG A 102 20.01 -10.51 8.36
N CYS A 103 18.70 -10.32 8.32
CA CYS A 103 17.76 -11.36 8.76
C CYS A 103 17.83 -12.61 7.88
N LYS A 104 17.96 -12.43 6.56
CA LYS A 104 18.05 -13.52 5.59
C LYS A 104 19.27 -14.44 5.85
N SER A 105 20.35 -13.92 6.43
CA SER A 105 21.51 -14.75 6.75
C SER A 105 21.27 -15.72 7.91
N HIS A 106 20.20 -15.54 8.69
CA HIS A 106 19.91 -16.36 9.88
C HIS A 106 18.52 -17.02 9.86
N TYR A 107 17.59 -16.46 9.08
CA TYR A 107 16.18 -16.89 9.06
C TYR A 107 15.68 -17.03 7.63
N ARG A 108 14.65 -17.83 7.46
CA ARG A 108 13.83 -17.72 6.25
C ARG A 108 13.03 -16.42 6.28
N VAL A 109 12.92 -15.76 5.14
CA VAL A 109 12.23 -14.46 5.04
C VAL A 109 11.15 -14.54 3.97
N ALA A 110 9.94 -14.14 4.33
CA ALA A 110 8.82 -14.04 3.39
C ALA A 110 8.16 -12.67 3.50
N CYS A 111 7.56 -12.23 2.42
CA CYS A 111 6.79 -10.99 2.33
C CYS A 111 5.32 -11.30 2.12
N ILE A 112 4.45 -10.59 2.85
CA ILE A 112 3.03 -10.56 2.59
C ILE A 112 2.70 -9.12 2.21
N THR A 113 2.21 -8.89 1.00
CA THR A 113 1.91 -7.55 0.51
C THR A 113 0.55 -7.47 -0.16
N ASN A 114 -0.13 -6.34 0.03
CA ASN A 114 -1.38 -6.03 -0.64
C ASN A 114 -1.09 -5.23 -1.90
N ASN A 115 -1.24 -5.88 -3.07
CA ASN A 115 -1.21 -5.20 -4.35
C ASN A 115 -2.60 -5.25 -4.98
N VAL A 116 -3.08 -4.11 -5.44
CA VAL A 116 -4.33 -4.05 -6.20
C VAL A 116 -4.10 -4.64 -7.59
N LYS A 117 -5.01 -5.49 -8.08
CA LYS A 117 -4.92 -6.12 -9.41
C LYS A 117 -4.75 -5.14 -10.57
N ALA A 118 -5.16 -3.89 -10.39
CA ALA A 118 -5.00 -2.83 -11.38
C ALA A 118 -3.55 -2.32 -11.52
N GLY A 119 -2.57 -2.95 -10.86
CA GLY A 119 -1.17 -2.53 -10.92
C GLY A 119 -0.84 -1.34 -10.02
N HIS A 120 -1.64 -1.10 -9.00
CA HIS A 120 -1.46 -0.01 -8.04
C HIS A 120 -1.35 -0.56 -6.62
N GLY A 121 -0.45 0.02 -5.83
CA GLY A 121 -0.22 -0.36 -4.44
C GLY A 121 1.17 0.03 -3.97
N PRO A 122 1.50 -0.22 -2.69
CA PRO A 122 2.77 0.23 -2.10
C PRO A 122 4.03 -0.34 -2.76
N SER A 123 3.94 -1.51 -3.40
CA SER A 123 5.03 -2.15 -4.15
C SER A 123 4.96 -1.93 -5.66
N MET A 124 3.92 -1.22 -6.16
CA MET A 124 3.70 -0.96 -7.57
C MET A 124 4.02 0.49 -7.89
N THR A 125 4.79 0.74 -8.95
CA THR A 125 5.16 2.08 -9.41
C THR A 125 5.24 2.11 -10.93
N ARG A 126 4.92 3.26 -11.52
CA ARG A 126 5.09 3.51 -12.96
C ARG A 126 6.48 4.04 -13.31
N ASP A 127 7.27 4.45 -12.32
CA ASP A 127 8.65 4.86 -12.52
C ASP A 127 9.54 3.62 -12.70
N PRO A 128 10.18 3.42 -13.87
CA PRO A 128 11.00 2.24 -14.13
C PRO A 128 12.16 2.06 -13.15
N ALA A 129 12.79 3.14 -12.71
CA ALA A 129 13.90 3.08 -11.75
C ALA A 129 13.43 2.59 -10.38
N LYS A 130 12.28 3.10 -9.90
CA LYS A 130 11.65 2.63 -8.65
C LYS A 130 11.17 1.19 -8.78
N ALA A 131 10.57 0.81 -9.92
CA ALA A 131 10.11 -0.56 -10.16
C ALA A 131 11.26 -1.56 -10.12
N ASN A 132 12.41 -1.24 -10.72
CA ASN A 132 13.60 -2.08 -10.68
C ASN A 132 14.15 -2.22 -9.25
N ALA A 133 14.23 -1.12 -8.49
CA ALA A 133 14.68 -1.16 -7.10
C ALA A 133 13.77 -2.01 -6.22
N VAL A 134 12.44 -1.90 -6.38
CA VAL A 134 11.45 -2.74 -5.69
C VAL A 134 11.61 -4.21 -6.09
N ALA A 135 11.79 -4.50 -7.38
CA ALA A 135 11.99 -5.87 -7.86
C ALA A 135 13.25 -6.51 -7.26
N GLU A 136 14.35 -5.77 -7.13
CA GLU A 136 15.57 -6.24 -6.47
C GLU A 136 15.33 -6.59 -4.99
N VAL A 137 14.57 -5.78 -4.27
CA VAL A 137 14.20 -6.07 -2.87
C VAL A 137 13.31 -7.30 -2.79
N MET A 138 12.33 -7.44 -3.69
CA MET A 138 11.43 -8.60 -3.73
C MET A 138 12.19 -9.91 -3.95
N GLN A 139 13.27 -9.91 -4.71
CA GLN A 139 14.13 -11.08 -4.93
C GLN A 139 14.89 -11.52 -3.67
N LEU A 140 15.02 -10.68 -2.66
CA LEU A 140 15.63 -11.05 -1.39
C LEU A 140 14.76 -11.99 -0.56
N PHE A 141 13.44 -11.97 -0.73
CA PHE A 141 12.54 -12.87 -0.02
C PHE A 141 12.59 -14.28 -0.59
N ASP A 142 12.50 -15.28 0.28
CA ASP A 142 12.36 -16.68 -0.13
C ASP A 142 10.97 -16.96 -0.71
N GLN A 143 9.96 -16.19 -0.25
CA GLN A 143 8.59 -16.25 -0.75
C GLN A 143 7.93 -14.87 -0.66
N VAL A 144 7.17 -14.51 -1.69
CA VAL A 144 6.30 -13.32 -1.72
C VAL A 144 4.86 -13.79 -1.89
N ILE A 145 3.99 -13.39 -0.97
CA ILE A 145 2.57 -13.67 -0.97
C ILE A 145 1.83 -12.37 -1.24
N GLU A 146 1.18 -12.29 -2.39
CA GLU A 146 0.29 -11.18 -2.71
C GLU A 146 -1.11 -11.51 -2.22
N SER A 147 -1.55 -10.82 -1.17
CA SER A 147 -2.93 -10.93 -0.73
C SER A 147 -3.81 -10.06 -1.61
N CYS A 148 -4.31 -10.61 -2.70
CA CYS A 148 -5.58 -10.14 -3.22
C CYS A 148 -6.63 -10.53 -2.18
N LEU A 149 -7.33 -9.59 -1.57
CA LEU A 149 -8.55 -9.89 -0.82
C LEU A 149 -9.56 -10.49 -1.82
N ARG A 150 -9.46 -11.79 -2.07
CA ARG A 150 -10.55 -12.53 -2.67
C ARG A 150 -11.67 -12.54 -1.64
N SER A 151 -12.76 -11.83 -1.92
CA SER A 151 -14.05 -12.10 -1.32
C SER A 151 -14.57 -13.45 -1.84
N GLU A 152 -13.91 -14.53 -1.48
CA GLU A 152 -14.43 -15.88 -1.58
C GLU A 152 -14.29 -16.53 -0.21
N ARG A 153 -15.12 -16.08 0.72
CA ARG A 153 -15.58 -17.00 1.76
C ARG A 153 -16.68 -17.83 1.16
N ARG A 154 -16.34 -18.96 0.63
CA ARG A 154 -17.25 -20.09 0.56
C ARG A 154 -16.92 -20.99 1.73
N PHE A 155 -17.80 -20.99 2.69
CA PHE A 155 -17.96 -22.10 3.61
C PHE A 155 -18.89 -23.12 2.97
#